data_306187d774e89e100ed7e3378238a4c5
#
_entry.id   306187d774e89e100ed7e3378238a4c5
#
_cell.length_a   1.000
_cell.length_b   1.000
_cell.length_c   1.000
_cell.angle_alpha   90.00
_cell.angle_beta   90.00
_cell.angle_gamma   90.00
#
_symmetry.space_group_name_H-M   'P 1'
#
loop_
_entity.id
_entity.type
_entity.pdbx_description
1 polymer ?
#
loop_
_entity_poly.entity_id
_entity_poly.type
_entity_poly.pdbx_seq_one_letter_code
_entity_poly.pdbx_strand_id
1 'polypeptide(L)'
;RDGVKVPDFIHSQKRLGRNGLRDADMQWDFWTRTPESAHQDTYLMGDRGTPKTTRRMNGYGSHTFQWINEVGEKFWVKYHFLSRQGVENFTDAEATEMAGINADHHRQALYEAIDRGDYPVWDVKVQIMPAADAENYRWNPFDLTKVWSKKDYPRIDVGHFVLNRNPRNHFAQTEQIALDPGNLVPGIGLSPDRMLQARAFAYADQQRYRIGPNYRDLPVNRPINDVNTYSNRGPMAYFFDDEDQPTYSPNRCEKGAGYLDNGEDSSSGQSYGQAADVYVNPDPHGTDLVRAAYVQHPEDDDFIQPGILYREVLDEAAKQRLAENIAGAMQGVSESVEERCYWYWSSVDEDLGQRVKTAFAAKK
;
A
#
# COMPACT_ATOMS: atom_id res chain seq x y z
N ARG A 1 -7.05 -0.79 8.67
CA ARG A 1 -7.89 0.05 7.80
C ARG A 1 -7.98 1.52 8.23
N ASP A 2 -7.47 1.89 9.40
CA ASP A 2 -7.55 3.25 9.93
C ASP A 2 -6.16 3.79 10.24
N GLY A 3 -5.83 4.97 9.70
CA GLY A 3 -4.55 5.64 9.94
C GLY A 3 -4.28 5.98 11.40
N VAL A 4 -5.33 6.14 12.21
CA VAL A 4 -5.21 6.39 13.66
C VAL A 4 -4.55 5.23 14.40
N LYS A 5 -4.67 3.99 13.91
CA LYS A 5 -4.04 2.80 14.50
C LYS A 5 -2.55 2.61 14.11
N VAL A 6 -2.02 3.40 13.18
CA VAL A 6 -0.62 3.23 12.71
C VAL A 6 0.42 3.39 13.83
N PRO A 7 0.32 4.39 14.73
CA PRO A 7 1.24 4.49 15.86
C PRO A 7 1.21 3.26 16.78
N ASP A 8 0.02 2.73 17.07
CA ASP A 8 -0.13 1.55 17.93
C ASP A 8 0.42 0.29 17.25
N PHE A 9 0.16 0.13 15.93
CA PHE A 9 0.78 -0.95 15.15
C PHE A 9 2.31 -0.87 15.20
N ILE A 10 2.90 0.31 14.97
CA ILE A 10 4.36 0.49 15.03
C ILE A 10 4.87 0.19 16.44
N HIS A 11 4.19 0.64 17.50
CA HIS A 11 4.59 0.41 18.87
C HIS A 11 4.52 -1.08 19.24
N SER A 12 3.53 -1.81 18.76
CA SER A 12 3.40 -3.26 18.99
C SER A 12 4.56 -4.08 18.39
N GLN A 13 5.23 -3.54 17.35
CA GLN A 13 6.37 -4.18 16.68
C GLN A 13 7.73 -3.70 17.23
N LYS A 14 7.74 -2.77 18.16
CA LYS A 14 8.97 -2.23 18.77
C LYS A 14 9.51 -3.16 19.88
N ARG A 15 10.16 -2.58 20.84
CA ARG A 15 10.87 -3.25 21.92
C ARG A 15 10.33 -2.79 23.27
N LEU A 16 10.38 -3.67 24.25
CA LEU A 16 10.02 -3.34 25.63
C LEU A 16 10.89 -2.17 26.15
N GLY A 17 10.25 -1.19 26.77
CA GLY A 17 10.94 -0.01 27.31
C GLY A 17 11.92 -0.34 28.45
N ARG A 18 11.69 -1.45 29.15
CA ARG A 18 12.52 -1.85 30.30
C ARG A 18 13.89 -2.38 29.89
N ASN A 19 13.97 -3.20 28.86
CA ASN A 19 15.18 -3.99 28.54
C ASN A 19 15.59 -3.92 27.07
N GLY A 20 14.78 -3.28 26.20
CA GLY A 20 15.05 -3.17 24.78
C GLY A 20 14.90 -4.48 23.98
N LEU A 21 14.29 -5.51 24.54
CA LEU A 21 14.05 -6.78 23.87
C LEU A 21 12.73 -6.78 23.11
N ARG A 22 12.64 -7.61 22.07
CA ARG A 22 11.36 -7.92 21.41
C ARG A 22 10.49 -8.75 22.35
N ASP A 23 9.19 -8.60 22.21
CA ASP A 23 8.20 -9.31 23.00
C ASP A 23 7.08 -9.81 22.08
N ALA A 24 6.85 -11.12 22.10
CA ALA A 24 5.79 -11.74 21.30
C ALA A 24 4.39 -11.30 21.78
N ASP A 25 4.22 -11.07 23.08
CA ASP A 25 2.94 -10.58 23.61
C ASP A 25 2.52 -9.25 23.00
N MET A 26 3.44 -8.28 22.87
CA MET A 26 3.12 -6.98 22.29
C MET A 26 2.53 -7.13 20.89
N GLN A 27 3.12 -7.97 20.06
CA GLN A 27 2.69 -8.20 18.67
C GLN A 27 1.35 -8.91 18.62
N TRP A 28 1.24 -10.06 19.30
CA TRP A 28 0.05 -10.90 19.22
C TRP A 28 -1.13 -10.31 20.00
N ASP A 29 -0.90 -9.59 21.11
CA ASP A 29 -1.96 -8.87 21.80
C ASP A 29 -2.59 -7.82 20.90
N PHE A 30 -1.79 -7.06 20.14
CA PHE A 30 -2.29 -6.08 19.17
C PHE A 30 -3.07 -6.74 18.03
N TRP A 31 -2.51 -7.78 17.38
CA TRP A 31 -3.16 -8.43 16.25
C TRP A 31 -4.48 -9.11 16.63
N THR A 32 -4.49 -9.83 17.73
CA THR A 32 -5.71 -10.53 18.18
C THR A 32 -6.82 -9.59 18.67
N ARG A 33 -6.47 -8.32 18.96
CA ARG A 33 -7.43 -7.24 19.25
C ARG A 33 -7.76 -6.37 18.03
N THR A 34 -7.22 -6.72 16.89
CA THR A 34 -7.38 -5.97 15.63
C THR A 34 -7.83 -6.93 14.52
N PRO A 35 -9.11 -7.38 14.54
CA PRO A 35 -9.63 -8.39 13.60
C PRO A 35 -9.40 -8.03 12.12
N GLU A 36 -9.40 -6.75 11.78
CA GLU A 36 -9.11 -6.27 10.42
C GLU A 36 -7.72 -6.65 9.91
N SER A 37 -6.81 -7.09 10.77
CA SER A 37 -5.48 -7.58 10.37
C SER A 37 -5.51 -9.03 9.85
N ALA A 38 -6.56 -9.81 10.15
CA ALA A 38 -6.61 -11.25 9.91
C ALA A 38 -6.25 -11.65 8.48
N HIS A 39 -6.74 -10.93 7.48
CA HIS A 39 -6.43 -11.22 6.08
C HIS A 39 -4.95 -10.99 5.77
N GLN A 40 -4.39 -9.89 6.24
CA GLN A 40 -2.96 -9.60 6.06
C GLN A 40 -2.09 -10.58 6.84
N ASP A 41 -2.46 -10.91 8.08
CA ASP A 41 -1.70 -11.83 8.93
C ASP A 41 -1.70 -13.25 8.33
N THR A 42 -2.80 -13.68 7.70
CA THR A 42 -2.87 -14.96 6.97
C THR A 42 -1.87 -15.00 5.80
N TYR A 43 -1.72 -13.89 5.05
CA TYR A 43 -0.70 -13.81 4.00
C TYR A 43 0.72 -13.72 4.56
N LEU A 44 0.91 -12.96 5.63
CA LEU A 44 2.22 -12.74 6.25
C LEU A 44 2.79 -14.02 6.85
N MET A 45 1.96 -14.80 7.54
CA MET A 45 2.37 -16.07 8.16
C MET A 45 2.40 -17.24 7.16
N GLY A 46 1.77 -17.09 6.00
CA GLY A 46 1.82 -18.07 4.92
C GLY A 46 3.08 -17.99 4.09
N ASP A 47 3.18 -18.84 3.08
CA ASP A 47 4.34 -18.95 2.18
C ASP A 47 4.75 -17.62 1.54
N ARG A 48 3.79 -16.72 1.30
CA ARG A 48 4.06 -15.39 0.72
C ARG A 48 4.85 -14.44 1.62
N GLY A 49 4.94 -14.73 2.92
CA GLY A 49 5.73 -13.97 3.87
C GLY A 49 7.24 -14.13 3.68
N THR A 50 7.67 -15.19 3.00
CA THR A 50 9.09 -15.57 2.83
C THR A 50 9.47 -15.81 1.36
N PRO A 51 9.31 -14.80 0.46
CA PRO A 51 9.68 -14.98 -0.94
C PRO A 51 11.17 -15.26 -1.11
N LYS A 52 11.53 -16.14 -2.04
CA LYS A 52 12.95 -16.46 -2.33
C LYS A 52 13.75 -15.25 -2.80
N THR A 53 13.13 -14.41 -3.61
CA THR A 53 13.68 -13.11 -4.03
C THR A 53 12.56 -12.14 -4.32
N THR A 54 12.84 -10.83 -4.30
CA THR A 54 11.86 -9.81 -4.72
C THR A 54 11.38 -9.99 -6.16
N ARG A 55 12.19 -10.62 -7.03
CA ARG A 55 11.80 -10.93 -8.42
C ARG A 55 10.74 -12.03 -8.51
N ARG A 56 10.64 -12.89 -7.49
CA ARG A 56 9.75 -14.05 -7.41
C ARG A 56 8.48 -13.77 -6.60
N MET A 57 8.11 -12.53 -6.45
CA MET A 57 6.90 -12.15 -5.73
C MET A 57 6.02 -11.22 -6.56
N ASN A 58 4.71 -11.34 -6.38
CA ASN A 58 3.75 -10.41 -6.93
C ASN A 58 3.66 -9.15 -6.06
N GLY A 59 3.31 -8.03 -6.69
CA GLY A 59 2.96 -6.78 -6.01
C GLY A 59 1.46 -6.49 -6.12
N TYR A 60 0.92 -5.83 -5.11
CA TYR A 60 -0.49 -5.46 -5.07
C TYR A 60 -0.64 -4.03 -4.54
N GLY A 61 -1.46 -3.23 -5.20
CA GLY A 61 -1.69 -1.85 -4.80
C GLY A 61 -2.48 -1.72 -3.49
N SER A 62 -3.22 -2.73 -3.09
CA SER A 62 -4.10 -2.83 -1.91
C SER A 62 -5.17 -1.75 -1.83
N HIS A 63 -4.79 -0.48 -1.92
CA HIS A 63 -5.69 0.67 -1.94
C HIS A 63 -6.54 0.72 -3.21
N THR A 64 -7.69 1.33 -3.08
CA THR A 64 -8.51 1.75 -4.22
C THR A 64 -8.10 3.15 -4.63
N PHE A 65 -7.81 3.35 -5.91
CA PHE A 65 -7.59 4.65 -6.54
C PHE A 65 -8.78 4.99 -7.44
N GLN A 66 -8.80 6.22 -7.94
CA GLN A 66 -9.80 6.67 -8.91
C GLN A 66 -9.15 6.87 -10.28
N TRP A 67 -9.83 6.43 -11.34
CA TRP A 67 -9.55 6.86 -12.71
C TRP A 67 -10.65 7.78 -13.19
N ILE A 68 -10.26 8.78 -13.99
CA ILE A 68 -11.15 9.77 -14.57
C ILE A 68 -10.79 9.88 -16.03
N ASN A 69 -11.78 9.67 -16.90
CA ASN A 69 -11.58 9.78 -18.34
C ASN A 69 -11.76 11.23 -18.83
N GLU A 70 -11.55 11.45 -20.13
CA GLU A 70 -11.61 12.78 -20.75
C GLU A 70 -12.97 13.47 -20.64
N VAL A 71 -14.05 12.70 -20.43
CA VAL A 71 -15.42 13.25 -20.26
C VAL A 71 -15.82 13.36 -18.79
N GLY A 72 -14.88 13.12 -17.87
CA GLY A 72 -15.10 13.26 -16.43
C GLY A 72 -15.76 12.05 -15.74
N GLU A 73 -15.98 10.93 -16.45
CA GLU A 73 -16.49 9.71 -15.85
C GLU A 73 -15.46 9.10 -14.88
N LYS A 74 -15.94 8.64 -13.75
CA LYS A 74 -15.13 8.15 -12.63
C LYS A 74 -15.25 6.63 -12.48
N PHE A 75 -14.11 5.99 -12.22
CA PHE A 75 -14.00 4.56 -11.98
C PHE A 75 -13.10 4.31 -10.78
N TRP A 76 -13.42 3.33 -9.96
CA TRP A 76 -12.55 2.85 -8.90
C TRP A 76 -11.61 1.78 -9.45
N VAL A 77 -10.35 1.81 -9.03
CA VAL A 77 -9.31 0.95 -9.61
C VAL A 77 -8.42 0.35 -8.52
N LYS A 78 -8.13 -0.96 -8.65
CA LYS A 78 -7.07 -1.63 -7.90
C LYS A 78 -6.00 -2.16 -8.84
N TYR A 79 -4.72 -1.98 -8.46
CA TYR A 79 -3.56 -2.37 -9.25
C TYR A 79 -2.99 -3.71 -8.79
N HIS A 80 -2.53 -4.52 -9.75
CA HIS A 80 -1.87 -5.80 -9.53
C HIS A 80 -0.62 -5.90 -10.40
N PHE A 81 0.48 -6.38 -9.82
CA PHE A 81 1.76 -6.56 -10.50
C PHE A 81 2.14 -8.04 -10.40
N LEU A 82 2.03 -8.78 -11.49
CA LEU A 82 2.23 -10.22 -11.49
C LEU A 82 3.59 -10.57 -12.09
N SER A 83 4.45 -11.19 -11.29
CA SER A 83 5.80 -11.57 -11.69
C SER A 83 5.78 -12.60 -12.82
N ARG A 84 6.44 -12.31 -13.94
CA ARG A 84 6.66 -13.29 -15.03
C ARG A 84 7.72 -14.32 -14.69
N GLN A 85 8.54 -14.07 -13.67
CA GLN A 85 9.55 -15.00 -13.19
C GLN A 85 8.95 -16.17 -12.38
N GLY A 86 7.63 -16.14 -12.15
CA GLY A 86 6.91 -17.04 -11.26
C GLY A 86 7.06 -16.65 -9.78
N VAL A 87 6.30 -17.31 -8.92
CA VAL A 87 6.33 -17.11 -7.47
C VAL A 87 7.04 -18.30 -6.82
N GLU A 88 8.06 -18.02 -6.03
CA GLU A 88 8.78 -19.02 -5.24
C GLU A 88 9.03 -18.47 -3.83
N ASN A 89 8.90 -19.34 -2.84
CA ASN A 89 9.02 -18.96 -1.44
C ASN A 89 10.00 -19.91 -0.73
N PHE A 90 10.66 -19.41 0.30
CA PHE A 90 11.37 -20.21 1.27
C PHE A 90 10.39 -20.81 2.28
N THR A 91 10.76 -21.91 2.88
CA THR A 91 10.19 -22.28 4.18
C THR A 91 10.69 -21.31 5.27
N ASP A 92 10.02 -21.27 6.41
CA ASP A 92 10.43 -20.40 7.53
C ASP A 92 11.87 -20.71 8.00
N ALA A 93 12.24 -21.99 8.05
CA ALA A 93 13.59 -22.42 8.41
C ALA A 93 14.64 -21.94 7.39
N GLU A 94 14.39 -22.14 6.09
CA GLU A 94 15.29 -21.66 5.03
C GLU A 94 15.41 -20.13 5.02
N ALA A 95 14.32 -19.42 5.27
CA ALA A 95 14.32 -17.95 5.34
C ALA A 95 15.15 -17.45 6.53
N THR A 96 15.02 -18.10 7.68
CA THR A 96 15.80 -17.79 8.90
C THR A 96 17.29 -18.06 8.66
N GLU A 97 17.64 -19.20 8.07
CA GLU A 97 19.02 -19.54 7.72
C GLU A 97 19.60 -18.52 6.72
N MET A 98 18.87 -18.22 5.65
CA MET A 98 19.31 -17.26 4.64
C MET A 98 19.52 -15.86 5.23
N ALA A 99 18.64 -15.39 6.11
CA ALA A 99 18.79 -14.11 6.78
C ALA A 99 20.07 -14.04 7.65
N GLY A 100 20.46 -15.17 8.24
CA GLY A 100 21.72 -15.30 8.99
C GLY A 100 22.96 -15.37 8.09
N ILE A 101 22.88 -16.00 6.93
CA ILE A 101 23.99 -16.13 5.98
C ILE A 101 24.21 -14.81 5.22
N ASN A 102 23.13 -14.20 4.71
CA ASN A 102 23.19 -12.99 3.89
C ASN A 102 21.94 -12.12 4.07
N ALA A 103 22.05 -11.12 4.91
CA ALA A 103 20.97 -10.16 5.16
C ALA A 103 20.59 -9.33 3.90
N ASP A 104 21.48 -9.20 2.93
CA ASP A 104 21.27 -8.45 1.68
C ASP A 104 20.86 -9.35 0.49
N HIS A 105 20.53 -10.61 0.73
CA HIS A 105 20.21 -11.60 -0.31
C HIS A 105 19.23 -11.06 -1.38
N HIS A 106 18.13 -10.45 -0.98
CA HIS A 106 17.12 -9.94 -1.91
C HIS A 106 17.66 -8.81 -2.79
N ARG A 107 18.40 -7.87 -2.21
CA ARG A 107 19.01 -6.75 -2.94
C ARG A 107 20.06 -7.23 -3.90
N GLN A 108 20.95 -8.12 -3.44
CA GLN A 108 22.00 -8.73 -4.25
C GLN A 108 21.40 -9.48 -5.43
N ALA A 109 20.42 -10.35 -5.19
CA ALA A 109 19.76 -11.13 -6.24
C ALA A 109 19.12 -10.29 -7.33
N LEU A 110 18.52 -9.14 -6.97
CA LEU A 110 17.95 -8.21 -7.94
C LEU A 110 19.03 -7.47 -8.73
N TYR A 111 20.04 -6.94 -8.03
CA TYR A 111 21.13 -6.17 -8.65
C TYR A 111 21.91 -7.03 -9.66
N GLU A 112 22.34 -8.19 -9.25
CA GLU A 112 23.10 -9.12 -10.11
C GLU A 112 22.28 -9.65 -11.30
N ALA A 113 20.96 -9.84 -11.14
CA ALA A 113 20.12 -10.25 -12.24
C ALA A 113 20.07 -9.17 -13.35
N ILE A 114 19.94 -7.90 -12.95
CA ILE A 114 19.95 -6.79 -13.90
C ILE A 114 21.32 -6.65 -14.57
N ASP A 115 22.42 -6.77 -13.82
CA ASP A 115 23.77 -6.67 -14.36
C ASP A 115 24.09 -7.72 -15.42
N ARG A 116 23.61 -8.95 -15.26
CA ARG A 116 23.80 -10.02 -16.26
C ARG A 116 22.75 -10.05 -17.37
N GLY A 117 21.82 -9.08 -17.40
CA GLY A 117 20.79 -8.97 -18.45
C GLY A 117 19.54 -9.83 -18.23
N ASP A 118 19.41 -10.49 -17.07
CA ASP A 118 18.22 -11.24 -16.67
C ASP A 118 17.20 -10.27 -16.05
N TYR A 119 16.57 -9.48 -16.91
CA TYR A 119 15.70 -8.39 -16.50
C TYR A 119 14.36 -8.89 -15.95
N PRO A 120 14.03 -8.64 -14.69
CA PRO A 120 12.74 -9.03 -14.15
C PRO A 120 11.59 -8.19 -14.71
N VAL A 121 10.46 -8.86 -14.97
CA VAL A 121 9.26 -8.28 -15.59
C VAL A 121 8.04 -8.58 -14.74
N TRP A 122 7.16 -7.61 -14.60
CA TRP A 122 5.83 -7.80 -14.01
C TRP A 122 4.75 -7.35 -14.98
N ASP A 123 3.73 -8.18 -15.17
CA ASP A 123 2.50 -7.78 -15.85
C ASP A 123 1.72 -6.85 -14.94
N VAL A 124 1.31 -5.71 -15.47
CA VAL A 124 0.45 -4.75 -14.78
C VAL A 124 -0.99 -5.04 -15.17
N LYS A 125 -1.79 -5.36 -14.18
CA LYS A 125 -3.22 -5.60 -14.34
C LYS A 125 -4.02 -4.70 -13.42
N VAL A 126 -5.23 -4.37 -13.82
CA VAL A 126 -6.16 -3.58 -13.01
C VAL A 126 -7.50 -4.29 -12.85
N GLN A 127 -8.16 -4.05 -11.74
CA GLN A 127 -9.59 -4.28 -11.59
C GLN A 127 -10.28 -2.92 -11.63
N ILE A 128 -11.33 -2.80 -12.41
CA ILE A 128 -12.07 -1.55 -12.61
C ILE A 128 -13.51 -1.76 -12.14
N MET A 129 -13.98 -0.86 -11.29
CA MET A 129 -15.34 -0.83 -10.78
C MET A 129 -15.99 0.50 -11.18
N PRO A 130 -17.13 0.51 -11.86
CA PRO A 130 -17.91 1.73 -12.09
C PRO A 130 -18.20 2.45 -10.76
N ALA A 131 -18.15 3.78 -10.73
CA ALA A 131 -18.32 4.53 -9.49
C ALA A 131 -19.67 4.22 -8.81
N ALA A 132 -20.71 4.01 -9.58
CA ALA A 132 -22.06 3.72 -9.09
C ALA A 132 -22.18 2.34 -8.39
N ASP A 133 -21.29 1.39 -8.67
CA ASP A 133 -21.36 0.06 -8.06
C ASP A 133 -20.86 0.05 -6.61
N ALA A 134 -20.08 1.06 -6.22
CA ALA A 134 -19.36 1.08 -4.95
C ALA A 134 -20.29 1.01 -3.73
N GLU A 135 -21.44 1.69 -3.78
CA GLU A 135 -22.39 1.74 -2.67
C GLU A 135 -23.09 0.39 -2.41
N ASN A 136 -23.26 -0.42 -3.46
CA ASN A 136 -24.00 -1.67 -3.40
C ASN A 136 -23.10 -2.90 -3.45
N TYR A 137 -21.79 -2.72 -3.51
CA TYR A 137 -20.87 -3.85 -3.51
C TYR A 137 -20.85 -4.52 -2.14
N ARG A 138 -20.88 -5.85 -2.13
CA ARG A 138 -21.01 -6.67 -0.90
C ARG A 138 -19.92 -6.45 0.16
N TRP A 139 -18.75 -5.93 -0.23
CA TRP A 139 -17.70 -5.49 0.68
C TRP A 139 -17.39 -4.02 0.45
N ASN A 140 -16.98 -3.31 1.48
CA ASN A 140 -16.54 -1.94 1.32
C ASN A 140 -15.35 -1.87 0.35
N PRO A 141 -15.51 -1.29 -0.86
CA PRO A 141 -14.45 -1.26 -1.86
C PRO A 141 -13.28 -0.36 -1.48
N PHE A 142 -13.45 0.49 -0.47
CA PHE A 142 -12.44 1.41 0.05
C PHE A 142 -11.75 0.89 1.31
N ASP A 143 -12.07 -0.29 1.77
CA ASP A 143 -11.33 -0.98 2.84
C ASP A 143 -10.15 -1.74 2.23
N LEU A 144 -8.91 -1.28 2.51
CA LEU A 144 -7.71 -1.93 1.98
C LEU A 144 -7.53 -3.37 2.47
N THR A 145 -8.20 -3.77 3.55
CA THR A 145 -8.14 -5.16 4.06
C THR A 145 -8.99 -6.12 3.24
N LYS A 146 -9.83 -5.59 2.35
CA LYS A 146 -10.72 -6.37 1.50
C LYS A 146 -10.18 -6.44 0.06
N VAL A 147 -10.33 -7.60 -0.55
CA VAL A 147 -10.05 -7.80 -1.98
C VAL A 147 -11.35 -7.81 -2.76
N TRP A 148 -11.33 -7.33 -3.99
CA TRP A 148 -12.45 -7.47 -4.91
C TRP A 148 -12.42 -8.85 -5.56
N SER A 149 -13.58 -9.50 -5.65
CA SER A 149 -13.69 -10.78 -6.32
C SER A 149 -13.32 -10.65 -7.81
N LYS A 150 -12.47 -11.54 -8.28
CA LYS A 150 -12.12 -11.61 -9.71
C LYS A 150 -13.27 -12.06 -10.61
N LYS A 151 -14.34 -12.64 -10.02
CA LYS A 151 -15.56 -12.99 -10.74
C LYS A 151 -16.42 -11.76 -10.98
N ASP A 152 -16.43 -10.84 -10.04
CA ASP A 152 -17.21 -9.60 -10.11
C ASP A 152 -16.50 -8.56 -10.95
N TYR A 153 -15.21 -8.34 -10.67
CA TYR A 153 -14.34 -7.41 -11.40
C TYR A 153 -13.08 -8.15 -11.87
N PRO A 154 -13.08 -8.68 -13.11
CA PRO A 154 -11.93 -9.39 -13.67
C PRO A 154 -10.70 -8.49 -13.78
N ARG A 155 -9.52 -9.10 -13.66
CA ARG A 155 -8.26 -8.40 -13.92
C ARG A 155 -8.05 -8.17 -15.40
N ILE A 156 -7.81 -6.94 -15.80
CA ILE A 156 -7.57 -6.49 -17.16
C ILE A 156 -6.08 -6.20 -17.33
N ASP A 157 -5.48 -6.67 -18.40
CA ASP A 157 -4.09 -6.37 -18.75
C ASP A 157 -3.98 -4.93 -19.26
N VAL A 158 -3.08 -4.14 -18.66
CA VAL A 158 -2.81 -2.76 -19.09
C VAL A 158 -1.37 -2.54 -19.52
N GLY A 159 -0.50 -3.53 -19.34
CA GLY A 159 0.89 -3.47 -19.76
C GLY A 159 1.81 -4.27 -18.86
N HIS A 160 3.09 -3.93 -18.93
CA HIS A 160 4.12 -4.52 -18.05
C HIS A 160 5.20 -3.50 -17.75
N PHE A 161 5.94 -3.72 -16.69
CA PHE A 161 7.18 -2.98 -16.43
C PHE A 161 8.36 -3.93 -16.30
N VAL A 162 9.53 -3.40 -16.67
CA VAL A 162 10.79 -4.14 -16.69
C VAL A 162 11.83 -3.37 -15.88
N LEU A 163 12.52 -4.03 -14.97
CA LEU A 163 13.68 -3.46 -14.29
C LEU A 163 14.93 -3.85 -15.06
N ASN A 164 15.44 -2.93 -15.88
CA ASN A 164 16.52 -3.19 -16.84
C ASN A 164 17.78 -2.34 -16.62
N ARG A 165 17.84 -1.58 -15.53
CA ARG A 165 18.98 -0.73 -15.22
C ARG A 165 19.17 -0.57 -13.72
N ASN A 166 20.36 -0.86 -13.23
CA ASN A 166 20.76 -0.59 -11.88
C ASN A 166 21.07 0.92 -11.64
N PRO A 167 20.90 1.43 -10.42
CA PRO A 167 21.35 2.76 -10.08
C PRO A 167 22.89 2.87 -10.20
N ARG A 168 23.39 4.01 -10.64
CA ARG A 168 24.83 4.31 -10.66
C ARG A 168 25.36 4.64 -9.26
N ASN A 169 24.52 5.17 -8.42
CA ASN A 169 24.82 5.51 -7.04
C ASN A 169 23.60 5.21 -6.18
N HIS A 170 23.72 4.22 -5.30
CA HIS A 170 22.61 3.73 -4.47
C HIS A 170 22.09 4.83 -3.53
N PHE A 171 22.97 5.60 -2.91
CA PHE A 171 22.57 6.69 -2.01
C PHE A 171 21.74 7.75 -2.76
N ALA A 172 22.29 8.27 -3.86
CA ALA A 172 21.64 9.37 -4.60
C ALA A 172 20.36 8.97 -5.33
N GLN A 173 20.29 7.72 -5.83
CA GLN A 173 19.24 7.29 -6.76
C GLN A 173 18.27 6.26 -6.15
N THR A 174 18.52 5.80 -4.92
CA THR A 174 17.65 4.82 -4.24
C THR A 174 17.31 5.27 -2.84
N GLU A 175 18.29 5.58 -1.98
CA GLU A 175 17.99 5.96 -0.59
C GLU A 175 17.26 7.30 -0.48
N GLN A 176 17.53 8.23 -1.40
CA GLN A 176 16.87 9.54 -1.43
C GLN A 176 15.56 9.58 -2.23
N ILE A 177 15.08 8.45 -2.72
CA ILE A 177 13.74 8.38 -3.35
C ILE A 177 12.67 8.75 -2.33
N ALA A 178 11.78 9.66 -2.73
CA ALA A 178 10.63 10.10 -1.96
C ALA A 178 9.33 9.57 -2.59
N LEU A 179 9.07 8.28 -2.44
CA LEU A 179 7.81 7.70 -2.88
C LEU A 179 6.66 8.24 -2.02
N ASP A 180 5.56 8.59 -2.67
CA ASP A 180 4.39 9.17 -2.03
C ASP A 180 3.14 8.77 -2.82
N PRO A 181 2.12 8.14 -2.19
CA PRO A 181 0.88 7.80 -2.86
C PRO A 181 0.07 9.03 -3.31
N GLY A 182 0.41 10.21 -2.82
CA GLY A 182 -0.16 11.48 -3.27
C GLY A 182 0.50 12.04 -4.54
N ASN A 183 1.61 11.48 -5.03
CA ASN A 183 2.22 11.85 -6.31
C ASN A 183 1.44 11.24 -7.47
N LEU A 184 0.35 11.88 -7.83
CA LEU A 184 -0.56 11.41 -8.87
C LEU A 184 -0.36 12.20 -10.16
N VAL A 185 -0.79 11.61 -11.27
CA VAL A 185 -0.83 12.24 -12.59
C VAL A 185 -2.27 12.59 -12.95
N PRO A 186 -2.52 13.54 -13.88
CA PRO A 186 -3.86 13.82 -14.36
C PRO A 186 -4.60 12.56 -14.79
N GLY A 187 -5.87 12.44 -14.41
CA GLY A 187 -6.69 11.26 -14.66
C GLY A 187 -6.62 10.17 -13.58
N ILE A 188 -5.73 10.32 -12.59
CA ILE A 188 -5.69 9.44 -11.41
C ILE A 188 -5.96 10.24 -10.15
N GLY A 189 -6.94 9.80 -9.35
CA GLY A 189 -7.31 10.41 -8.08
C GLY A 189 -7.17 9.45 -6.89
N LEU A 190 -7.21 10.00 -5.70
CA LEU A 190 -7.37 9.25 -4.46
C LEU A 190 -8.82 8.76 -4.32
N SER A 191 -9.06 7.86 -3.40
CA SER A 191 -10.40 7.39 -3.04
C SER A 191 -10.73 7.72 -1.58
N PRO A 192 -11.98 7.47 -1.13
CA PRO A 192 -12.35 7.56 0.27
C PRO A 192 -11.69 6.55 1.20
N ASP A 193 -10.78 5.70 0.70
CA ASP A 193 -9.98 4.79 1.54
C ASP A 193 -9.25 5.59 2.63
N ARG A 194 -9.67 5.41 3.89
CA ARG A 194 -9.18 6.16 5.04
C ARG A 194 -7.68 5.99 5.26
N MET A 195 -7.17 4.79 4.99
CA MET A 195 -5.74 4.53 5.11
C MET A 195 -4.95 5.20 4.00
N LEU A 196 -5.47 5.24 2.77
CA LEU A 196 -4.86 5.97 1.65
C LEU A 196 -4.79 7.47 1.94
N GLN A 197 -5.88 8.05 2.46
CA GLN A 197 -5.94 9.46 2.86
C GLN A 197 -4.89 9.77 3.94
N ALA A 198 -4.79 8.93 4.97
CA ALA A 198 -3.79 9.09 6.02
C ALA A 198 -2.36 8.98 5.46
N ARG A 199 -2.11 8.06 4.54
CA ARG A 199 -0.81 7.88 3.90
C ARG A 199 -0.43 9.05 3.01
N ALA A 200 -1.36 9.56 2.20
CA ALA A 200 -1.11 10.74 1.35
C ALA A 200 -0.68 11.97 2.18
N PHE A 201 -1.25 12.11 3.39
CA PHE A 201 -0.84 13.16 4.31
C PHE A 201 0.52 12.87 4.98
N ALA A 202 0.71 11.64 5.48
CA ALA A 202 1.87 11.28 6.30
C ALA A 202 3.18 11.18 5.50
N TYR A 203 3.14 10.75 4.24
CA TYR A 203 4.36 10.55 3.44
C TYR A 203 5.10 11.85 3.17
N ALA A 204 4.40 12.92 2.79
CA ALA A 204 5.02 14.21 2.56
C ALA A 204 5.68 14.74 3.84
N ASP A 205 5.07 14.53 5.01
CA ASP A 205 5.66 14.89 6.28
C ASP A 205 6.92 14.07 6.59
N GLN A 206 6.85 12.75 6.44
CA GLN A 206 8.01 11.86 6.63
C GLN A 206 9.20 12.22 5.76
N GLN A 207 8.98 12.57 4.49
CA GLN A 207 10.08 12.90 3.57
C GLN A 207 10.80 14.18 3.98
N ARG A 208 10.10 15.16 4.56
CA ARG A 208 10.73 16.37 5.10
C ARG A 208 11.73 16.06 6.22
N TYR A 209 11.44 15.09 7.06
CA TYR A 209 12.33 14.66 8.15
C TYR A 209 13.41 13.69 7.67
N ARG A 210 13.05 12.73 6.83
CA ARG A 210 13.97 11.68 6.38
C ARG A 210 15.04 12.20 5.41
N ILE A 211 14.65 13.07 4.48
CA ILE A 211 15.52 13.57 3.40
C ILE A 211 15.85 15.04 3.62
N GLY A 212 14.85 15.87 3.84
CA GLY A 212 14.96 17.32 4.02
C GLY A 212 13.80 18.07 3.38
N PRO A 213 13.66 19.39 3.68
CA PRO A 213 12.52 20.18 3.20
C PRO A 213 12.43 20.27 1.67
N ASN A 214 13.57 20.22 0.98
CA ASN A 214 13.66 20.32 -0.48
C ASN A 214 13.79 18.96 -1.17
N TYR A 215 13.28 17.89 -0.58
CA TYR A 215 13.37 16.53 -1.13
C TYR A 215 12.79 16.41 -2.54
N ARG A 216 11.80 17.23 -2.89
CA ARG A 216 11.16 17.23 -4.22
C ARG A 216 12.07 17.77 -5.32
N ASP A 217 13.09 18.55 -4.97
CA ASP A 217 14.01 19.18 -5.92
C ASP A 217 15.22 18.30 -6.23
N LEU A 218 15.40 17.21 -5.50
CA LEU A 218 16.45 16.24 -5.78
C LEU A 218 16.27 15.62 -7.17
N PRO A 219 17.34 15.38 -7.93
CA PRO A 219 17.26 14.82 -9.28
C PRO A 219 16.47 13.51 -9.38
N VAL A 220 16.48 12.69 -8.32
CA VAL A 220 15.74 11.42 -8.27
C VAL A 220 14.23 11.61 -8.07
N ASN A 221 13.81 12.74 -7.52
CA ASN A 221 12.41 13.00 -7.14
C ASN A 221 11.72 14.03 -8.02
N ARG A 222 12.48 14.94 -8.63
CA ARG A 222 11.93 16.02 -9.43
C ARG A 222 11.39 15.52 -10.77
N PRO A 223 10.37 16.16 -11.35
CA PRO A 223 9.99 15.94 -12.73
C PRO A 223 11.17 16.16 -13.69
N ILE A 224 11.21 15.41 -14.79
CA ILE A 224 12.21 15.59 -15.85
C ILE A 224 11.95 16.89 -16.60
N ASN A 225 10.68 17.21 -16.85
CA ASN A 225 10.25 18.49 -17.42
C ASN A 225 10.15 19.54 -16.32
N ASP A 226 10.51 20.75 -16.62
CA ASP A 226 10.33 21.84 -15.69
C ASP A 226 8.84 22.08 -15.42
N VAL A 227 8.51 22.16 -14.12
CA VAL A 227 7.17 22.50 -13.66
C VAL A 227 7.25 23.86 -13.00
N ASN A 228 6.57 24.83 -13.58
CA ASN A 228 6.47 26.15 -12.99
C ASN A 228 5.63 26.05 -11.70
N THR A 229 6.26 26.38 -10.58
CA THR A 229 5.59 26.40 -9.28
C THR A 229 5.79 27.79 -8.70
N TYR A 230 4.82 28.60 -8.65
CA TYR A 230 4.86 29.96 -8.07
C TYR A 230 5.30 30.00 -6.59
N SER A 231 6.27 29.17 -6.21
CA SER A 231 6.69 28.99 -4.83
C SER A 231 8.22 28.90 -4.76
N ASN A 232 8.80 29.65 -3.85
CA ASN A 232 10.24 29.56 -3.55
C ASN A 232 10.65 28.24 -2.87
N ARG A 233 9.74 27.32 -2.64
CA ARG A 233 9.97 25.98 -2.09
C ARG A 233 10.80 25.91 -0.80
N GLY A 234 11.02 27.06 -0.15
CA GLY A 234 11.78 27.18 1.09
C GLY A 234 13.28 27.42 0.89
N PRO A 235 14.03 27.65 1.98
CA PRO A 235 15.46 27.82 1.96
C PRO A 235 16.18 26.63 1.33
N MET A 236 17.33 26.86 0.72
CA MET A 236 18.15 25.90 -0.02
C MET A 236 17.56 25.48 -1.38
N ALA A 237 16.50 26.09 -1.85
CA ALA A 237 16.06 25.95 -3.23
C ALA A 237 17.14 26.54 -4.17
N TYR A 238 17.43 25.83 -5.28
CA TYR A 238 18.45 26.26 -6.24
C TYR A 238 17.87 26.48 -7.65
N PHE A 239 16.56 26.40 -7.79
CA PHE A 239 15.87 26.76 -9.01
C PHE A 239 15.58 28.25 -9.00
N PHE A 240 15.78 28.86 -10.16
CA PHE A 240 15.38 30.24 -10.41
C PHE A 240 14.02 30.18 -11.13
N ASP A 241 13.02 30.78 -10.54
CA ASP A 241 11.89 31.26 -11.30
C ASP A 241 12.30 32.57 -11.96
N ASP A 242 11.71 32.93 -13.10
CA ASP A 242 12.01 34.20 -13.78
C ASP A 242 11.83 35.36 -12.81
N GLU A 243 12.80 36.26 -12.78
CA GLU A 243 13.02 37.25 -11.73
C GLU A 243 11.81 38.08 -11.31
N ASP A 244 10.84 38.27 -12.19
CA ASP A 244 9.65 39.09 -11.97
C ASP A 244 8.32 38.28 -11.83
N GLN A 245 8.39 36.98 -11.71
CA GLN A 245 7.17 36.19 -11.61
C GLN A 245 6.54 36.23 -10.21
N PRO A 246 5.21 36.37 -10.15
CA PRO A 246 4.51 36.30 -8.86
C PRO A 246 4.67 34.93 -8.21
N THR A 247 4.86 34.91 -6.89
CA THR A 247 4.96 33.68 -6.09
C THR A 247 3.61 33.21 -5.54
N TYR A 248 2.52 33.59 -6.17
CA TYR A 248 1.14 33.26 -5.77
C TYR A 248 0.32 32.91 -7.01
N SER A 249 -0.74 32.14 -6.80
CA SER A 249 -1.72 31.76 -7.82
C SER A 249 -3.15 32.02 -7.25
N PRO A 250 -4.12 32.50 -8.07
CA PRO A 250 -3.96 32.95 -9.46
C PRO A 250 -3.22 34.28 -9.59
N ASN A 251 -2.55 34.50 -10.71
CA ASN A 251 -1.79 35.73 -10.95
C ASN A 251 -1.84 36.18 -12.43
N ARG A 252 -1.33 37.41 -12.69
CA ARG A 252 -1.35 38.07 -14.01
C ARG A 252 -0.58 37.35 -15.12
N CYS A 253 0.29 36.40 -14.76
CA CYS A 253 1.12 35.66 -15.72
C CYS A 253 0.52 34.33 -16.14
N GLU A 254 -0.50 33.87 -15.46
CA GLU A 254 -1.20 32.63 -15.78
C GLU A 254 -2.06 32.83 -17.03
N LYS A 255 -1.66 32.18 -18.13
CA LYS A 255 -2.47 32.12 -19.33
C LYS A 255 -3.41 30.93 -19.24
N GLY A 256 -4.71 31.20 -19.19
CA GLY A 256 -5.75 30.15 -19.28
C GLY A 256 -6.07 29.42 -17.97
N ALA A 257 -5.54 29.86 -16.84
CA ALA A 257 -6.11 29.50 -15.56
C ALA A 257 -7.35 30.36 -15.36
N GLY A 258 -8.45 30.00 -16.01
CA GLY A 258 -9.73 30.69 -15.97
C GLY A 258 -10.37 30.73 -14.59
N TYR A 259 -9.61 31.16 -13.59
CA TYR A 259 -10.07 31.10 -12.22
C TYR A 259 -11.07 32.19 -11.87
N LEU A 260 -11.12 33.27 -12.61
CA LEU A 260 -12.09 34.36 -12.31
C LEU A 260 -12.29 35.33 -13.47
N ASP A 261 -11.99 35.00 -14.67
CA ASP A 261 -12.39 35.83 -15.80
C ASP A 261 -13.81 35.46 -16.21
N ASN A 262 -14.77 36.00 -15.48
CA ASN A 262 -16.19 36.14 -15.79
C ASN A 262 -16.91 35.02 -16.59
N GLY A 263 -16.42 33.80 -16.50
CA GLY A 263 -17.14 32.60 -17.01
C GLY A 263 -17.07 32.33 -18.50
N GLU A 264 -16.21 33.00 -19.27
CA GLU A 264 -16.28 32.87 -20.73
C GLU A 264 -15.20 31.99 -21.38
N ASP A 265 -14.16 31.52 -20.69
CA ASP A 265 -13.21 30.58 -21.30
C ASP A 265 -12.64 29.55 -20.33
N SER A 266 -13.45 28.57 -20.01
CA SER A 266 -13.03 27.39 -19.24
C SER A 266 -12.38 26.30 -20.12
N SER A 267 -12.19 26.54 -21.42
CA SER A 267 -11.84 25.47 -22.36
C SER A 267 -10.34 25.19 -22.47
N SER A 268 -9.47 26.04 -22.00
CA SER A 268 -8.01 25.90 -22.19
C SER A 268 -7.19 25.65 -20.93
N GLY A 269 -7.78 25.79 -19.76
CA GLY A 269 -7.11 25.59 -18.47
C GLY A 269 -7.37 24.23 -17.81
N GLN A 270 -7.72 23.25 -18.58
CA GLN A 270 -8.41 22.05 -18.12
C GLN A 270 -7.63 21.06 -17.24
N SER A 271 -6.34 21.12 -17.12
CA SER A 271 -5.63 19.99 -16.52
C SER A 271 -5.44 20.08 -15.00
N TYR A 272 -5.31 21.27 -14.45
CA TYR A 272 -5.04 21.42 -13.02
C TYR A 272 -6.30 21.68 -12.18
N GLY A 273 -7.23 22.49 -12.67
CA GLY A 273 -8.49 22.75 -11.99
C GLY A 273 -9.34 21.49 -11.86
N GLN A 274 -9.49 20.72 -12.93
CA GLN A 274 -10.28 19.48 -12.88
C GLN A 274 -9.69 18.42 -11.96
N ALA A 275 -8.37 18.30 -11.89
CA ALA A 275 -7.75 17.39 -10.93
C ALA A 275 -7.96 17.87 -9.49
N ALA A 276 -7.90 19.18 -9.25
CA ALA A 276 -8.15 19.75 -7.93
C ALA A 276 -9.63 19.61 -7.53
N ASP A 277 -10.57 19.87 -8.43
CA ASP A 277 -12.00 19.69 -8.18
C ASP A 277 -12.37 18.25 -7.89
N VAL A 278 -11.72 17.30 -8.56
CA VAL A 278 -11.89 15.87 -8.28
C VAL A 278 -11.35 15.48 -6.90
N TYR A 279 -10.29 16.14 -6.44
CA TYR A 279 -9.74 15.90 -5.10
C TYR A 279 -10.58 16.52 -3.98
N VAL A 280 -11.06 17.72 -4.20
CA VAL A 280 -11.74 18.52 -3.17
C VAL A 280 -13.23 18.21 -3.10
N ASN A 281 -13.82 17.85 -4.23
CA ASN A 281 -15.23 17.51 -4.32
C ASN A 281 -15.42 16.30 -5.25
N PRO A 282 -15.29 15.08 -4.71
CA PRO A 282 -15.44 13.85 -5.50
C PRO A 282 -16.83 13.70 -6.12
N ASP A 283 -17.80 14.47 -5.69
CA ASP A 283 -19.12 14.55 -6.29
C ASP A 283 -19.63 16.00 -6.35
N PRO A 284 -19.36 16.75 -7.46
CA PRO A 284 -19.90 18.08 -7.65
C PRO A 284 -21.45 18.11 -7.77
N HIS A 285 -22.11 16.96 -7.82
CA HIS A 285 -23.55 16.83 -7.98
C HIS A 285 -24.29 16.35 -6.72
N GLY A 286 -23.63 16.40 -5.55
CA GLY A 286 -24.35 16.49 -4.31
C GLY A 286 -24.66 15.19 -3.61
N THR A 287 -23.68 14.35 -3.36
CA THR A 287 -23.77 13.57 -2.13
C THR A 287 -23.37 14.49 -0.97
N ASP A 288 -24.29 14.72 -0.06
CA ASP A 288 -24.01 15.48 1.15
C ASP A 288 -22.76 14.89 1.83
N LEU A 289 -21.74 15.72 2.02
CA LEU A 289 -20.59 15.37 2.84
C LEU A 289 -21.06 15.13 4.27
N VAL A 290 -21.35 13.89 4.60
CA VAL A 290 -21.78 13.51 5.94
C VAL A 290 -20.55 13.46 6.84
N ARG A 291 -20.49 14.37 7.78
CA ARG A 291 -19.53 14.32 8.88
C ARG A 291 -20.00 13.22 9.85
N ALA A 292 -19.59 11.98 9.61
CA ALA A 292 -19.93 10.85 10.44
C ALA A 292 -18.69 10.11 10.93
N ALA A 293 -18.78 9.50 12.10
CA ALA A 293 -17.82 8.50 12.51
C ALA A 293 -17.95 7.29 11.58
N TYR A 294 -16.81 6.66 11.24
CA TYR A 294 -16.85 5.40 10.51
C TYR A 294 -17.59 4.33 11.32
N VAL A 295 -18.59 3.75 10.71
CA VAL A 295 -19.30 2.59 11.24
C VAL A 295 -18.98 1.41 10.33
N GLN A 296 -18.47 0.32 10.91
CA GLN A 296 -18.22 -0.90 10.16
C GLN A 296 -19.55 -1.49 9.73
N HIS A 297 -19.68 -1.83 8.45
CA HIS A 297 -20.85 -2.57 7.97
C HIS A 297 -20.83 -4.00 8.51
N PRO A 298 -21.97 -4.59 8.92
CA PRO A 298 -22.01 -5.95 9.41
C PRO A 298 -21.50 -7.01 8.42
N GLU A 299 -21.66 -6.75 7.12
CA GLU A 299 -21.17 -7.60 6.03
C GLU A 299 -19.66 -7.51 5.81
N ASP A 300 -18.98 -6.51 6.37
CA ASP A 300 -17.54 -6.37 6.35
C ASP A 300 -16.85 -7.19 7.46
N ASP A 301 -17.34 -8.36 7.73
CA ASP A 301 -16.70 -9.30 8.64
C ASP A 301 -15.24 -9.55 8.23
N ASP A 302 -14.35 -9.39 9.19
CA ASP A 302 -12.90 -9.42 8.94
C ASP A 302 -12.35 -10.84 8.78
N PHE A 303 -13.10 -11.86 9.13
CA PHE A 303 -12.69 -13.27 9.06
C PHE A 303 -13.21 -14.01 7.83
N ILE A 304 -14.21 -13.47 7.11
CA ILE A 304 -14.77 -14.13 5.92
C ILE A 304 -13.73 -14.30 4.81
N GLN A 305 -13.05 -13.23 4.39
CA GLN A 305 -12.10 -13.31 3.27
C GLN A 305 -10.84 -14.13 3.60
N PRO A 306 -10.21 -14.01 4.78
CA PRO A 306 -9.12 -14.94 5.14
C PRO A 306 -9.60 -16.40 5.26
N GLY A 307 -10.84 -16.65 5.70
CA GLY A 307 -11.43 -17.97 5.68
C GLY A 307 -11.59 -18.54 4.26
N ILE A 308 -12.02 -17.72 3.30
CA ILE A 308 -12.06 -18.11 1.88
C ILE A 308 -10.66 -18.42 1.36
N LEU A 309 -9.67 -17.58 1.68
CA LEU A 309 -8.27 -17.83 1.32
C LEU A 309 -7.80 -19.18 1.85
N TYR A 310 -8.06 -19.47 3.11
CA TYR A 310 -7.67 -20.72 3.76
C TYR A 310 -8.33 -21.94 3.11
N ARG A 311 -9.65 -21.91 2.95
CA ARG A 311 -10.42 -23.08 2.47
C ARG A 311 -10.28 -23.35 0.98
N GLU A 312 -10.28 -22.29 0.16
CA GLU A 312 -10.46 -22.41 -1.29
C GLU A 312 -9.16 -22.21 -2.08
N VAL A 313 -8.14 -21.58 -1.49
CA VAL A 313 -6.91 -21.19 -2.22
C VAL A 313 -5.70 -21.98 -1.73
N LEU A 314 -5.56 -22.21 -0.42
CA LEU A 314 -4.44 -22.95 0.14
C LEU A 314 -4.64 -24.46 -0.02
N ASP A 315 -3.59 -25.15 -0.51
CA ASP A 315 -3.54 -26.61 -0.45
C ASP A 315 -3.19 -27.09 0.98
N GLU A 316 -3.31 -28.37 1.21
CA GLU A 316 -3.10 -28.96 2.54
C GLU A 316 -1.68 -28.74 3.08
N ALA A 317 -0.68 -28.74 2.22
CA ALA A 317 0.70 -28.49 2.63
C ALA A 317 0.89 -27.01 3.04
N ALA A 318 0.28 -26.07 2.32
CA ALA A 318 0.31 -24.66 2.67
C ALA A 318 -0.47 -24.36 3.97
N LYS A 319 -1.62 -25.02 4.19
CA LYS A 319 -2.38 -24.92 5.46
C LYS A 319 -1.52 -25.40 6.65
N GLN A 320 -0.83 -26.50 6.48
CA GLN A 320 0.05 -27.04 7.52
C GLN A 320 1.21 -26.08 7.82
N ARG A 321 1.90 -25.59 6.79
CA ARG A 321 2.99 -24.61 6.96
C ARG A 321 2.51 -23.33 7.62
N LEU A 322 1.32 -22.82 7.23
CA LEU A 322 0.71 -21.64 7.85
C LEU A 322 0.55 -21.85 9.36
N ALA A 323 0.00 -22.98 9.78
CA ALA A 323 -0.20 -23.28 11.20
C ALA A 323 1.12 -23.41 11.97
N GLU A 324 2.12 -24.06 11.36
CA GLU A 324 3.47 -24.23 11.93
C GLU A 324 4.21 -22.89 12.08
N ASN A 325 4.09 -22.00 11.08
CA ASN A 325 4.68 -20.67 11.11
C ASN A 325 4.04 -19.80 12.19
N ILE A 326 2.70 -19.81 12.29
CA ILE A 326 1.96 -19.12 13.36
C ILE A 326 2.43 -19.62 14.72
N ALA A 327 2.46 -20.94 14.92
CA ALA A 327 2.90 -21.56 16.16
C ALA A 327 4.36 -21.21 16.51
N GLY A 328 5.23 -21.10 15.50
CA GLY A 328 6.60 -20.61 15.66
C GLY A 328 6.66 -19.16 16.14
N ALA A 329 5.89 -18.29 15.49
CA ALA A 329 5.82 -16.87 15.81
C ALA A 329 5.17 -16.57 17.17
N MET A 330 4.32 -17.47 17.68
CA MET A 330 3.69 -17.38 18.99
C MET A 330 4.60 -17.79 20.16
N GLN A 331 5.84 -18.24 19.91
CA GLN A 331 6.71 -18.70 21.02
C GLN A 331 6.98 -17.56 22.01
N GLY A 332 6.75 -17.84 23.31
CA GLY A 332 6.98 -16.88 24.39
C GLY A 332 5.78 -16.00 24.72
N VAL A 333 4.61 -16.19 24.10
CA VAL A 333 3.40 -15.46 24.52
C VAL A 333 2.89 -15.93 25.87
N SER A 334 2.23 -15.03 26.60
CA SER A 334 1.53 -15.34 27.86
C SER A 334 0.27 -16.17 27.59
N GLU A 335 -0.21 -16.89 28.61
CA GLU A 335 -1.40 -17.74 28.52
C GLU A 335 -2.63 -16.99 28.00
N SER A 336 -2.83 -15.75 28.45
CA SER A 336 -3.97 -14.94 28.04
C SER A 336 -3.91 -14.49 26.58
N VAL A 337 -2.70 -14.30 26.02
CA VAL A 337 -2.50 -14.00 24.60
C VAL A 337 -2.62 -15.28 23.78
N GLU A 338 -2.10 -16.40 24.27
CA GLU A 338 -2.24 -17.72 23.63
C GLU A 338 -3.72 -18.07 23.41
N GLU A 339 -4.57 -17.94 24.42
CA GLU A 339 -6.00 -18.19 24.31
C GLU A 339 -6.66 -17.30 23.24
N ARG A 340 -6.29 -16.01 23.18
CA ARG A 340 -6.81 -15.12 22.14
C ARG A 340 -6.30 -15.47 20.76
N CYS A 341 -5.05 -15.92 20.60
CA CYS A 341 -4.53 -16.42 19.34
C CYS A 341 -5.36 -17.61 18.83
N TYR A 342 -5.71 -18.55 19.70
CA TYR A 342 -6.57 -19.67 19.32
C TYR A 342 -7.94 -19.22 18.89
N TRP A 343 -8.58 -18.30 19.62
CA TRP A 343 -9.84 -17.71 19.22
C TRP A 343 -9.74 -17.00 17.87
N TYR A 344 -8.71 -16.18 17.67
CA TYR A 344 -8.50 -15.40 16.45
C TYR A 344 -8.37 -16.30 15.22
N TRP A 345 -7.53 -17.31 15.28
CA TRP A 345 -7.32 -18.21 14.16
C TRP A 345 -8.49 -19.19 13.96
N SER A 346 -9.20 -19.57 15.01
CA SER A 346 -10.46 -20.32 14.88
C SER A 346 -11.57 -19.48 14.27
N SER A 347 -11.52 -18.15 14.44
CA SER A 347 -12.47 -17.24 13.78
C SER A 347 -12.22 -17.14 12.27
N VAL A 348 -10.99 -17.32 11.82
CA VAL A 348 -10.66 -17.46 10.39
C VAL A 348 -11.19 -18.80 9.86
N ASP A 349 -10.85 -19.90 10.55
CA ASP A 349 -11.33 -21.26 10.27
C ASP A 349 -11.05 -22.18 11.48
N GLU A 350 -12.03 -23.00 11.86
CA GLU A 350 -11.87 -23.91 13.01
C GLU A 350 -10.72 -24.90 12.83
N ASP A 351 -10.52 -25.43 11.60
CA ASP A 351 -9.39 -26.31 11.29
C ASP A 351 -8.05 -25.59 11.45
N LEU A 352 -7.95 -24.35 11.03
CA LEU A 352 -6.73 -23.54 11.23
C LEU A 352 -6.43 -23.35 12.71
N GLY A 353 -7.43 -22.94 13.50
CA GLY A 353 -7.27 -22.79 14.95
C GLY A 353 -6.80 -24.07 15.63
N GLN A 354 -7.38 -25.22 15.25
CA GLN A 354 -6.98 -26.52 15.80
C GLN A 354 -5.56 -26.93 15.38
N ARG A 355 -5.17 -26.71 14.14
CA ARG A 355 -3.80 -26.96 13.66
C ARG A 355 -2.78 -26.09 14.39
N VAL A 356 -3.06 -24.79 14.57
CA VAL A 356 -2.21 -23.87 15.33
C VAL A 356 -2.03 -24.37 16.76
N LYS A 357 -3.11 -24.73 17.43
CA LYS A 357 -3.06 -25.27 18.80
C LYS A 357 -2.21 -26.53 18.90
N THR A 358 -2.38 -27.45 17.96
CA THR A 358 -1.60 -28.71 17.90
C THR A 358 -0.11 -28.43 17.64
N ALA A 359 0.20 -27.56 16.67
CA ALA A 359 1.57 -27.21 16.32
C ALA A 359 2.26 -26.45 17.47
N PHE A 360 1.56 -25.57 18.17
CA PHE A 360 2.11 -24.83 19.31
C PHE A 360 2.38 -25.75 20.51
N ALA A 361 1.47 -26.67 20.79
CA ALA A 361 1.69 -27.66 21.86
C ALA A 361 2.91 -28.56 21.60
N ALA A 362 3.20 -28.87 20.35
CA ALA A 362 4.39 -29.66 19.96
C ALA A 362 5.72 -28.89 20.09
N LYS A 363 5.66 -27.55 20.22
CA LYS A 363 6.84 -26.68 20.36
C LYS A 363 7.06 -26.20 21.80
N LYS A 364 6.11 -26.42 22.72
CA LYS A 364 6.26 -26.23 24.17
C LYS A 364 7.10 -27.35 24.78
#